data_d60e877d70c3dd88797d6f8d3fcb733a
#
_entry.id   d60e877d70c3dd88797d6f8d3fcb733a
#
_cell.length_a   1.000
_cell.length_b   1.000
_cell.length_c   1.000
_cell.angle_alpha   90.00
_cell.angle_beta   90.00
_cell.angle_gamma   90.00
#
_symmetry.space_group_name_H-M   'P 1'
#
loop_
_entity.id
_entity.type
_entity.pdbx_description
1 polymer ?
#
loop_
_entity_poly.entity_id
_entity_poly.type
_entity_poly.pdbx_seq_one_letter_code
_entity_poly.pdbx_strand_id
1 'polypeptide(L)'
;MKKSWMLSLITSFVLLGGALLSPSASADAAKVATSTYSDSDQSYSEDDYLHEELMDELDLELDEAELTADQQEFIDYVNQILALKTYLAKASTALESIRSQADSPNRKSIYLKLTNTVIPNYTKLVSKLKQIKPTNPKLKKIHATFVKGNYNQLEGLLLYKQAVSKTKVNYTILKQANTRIETAIDLLEQSEQQLYAYAKSLSYDF
;
A
#
# COMPACT_ATOMS: atom_id res chain seq x y z
N MET A 1 -0.15 -25.34 -4.64
CA MET A 1 0.33 -24.52 -3.52
C MET A 1 0.79 -23.11 -4.00
N LYS A 2 0.09 -22.43 -4.93
CA LYS A 2 0.56 -21.17 -5.56
C LYS A 2 -0.47 -20.01 -5.49
N LYS A 3 -1.39 -20.03 -4.50
CA LYS A 3 -2.51 -19.07 -4.47
C LYS A 3 -2.41 -18.01 -3.35
N SER A 4 -1.35 -18.05 -2.55
CA SER A 4 -1.17 -17.17 -1.37
C SER A 4 -0.70 -15.74 -1.69
N TRP A 5 -0.14 -15.49 -2.85
CA TRP A 5 0.51 -14.23 -3.21
C TRP A 5 -0.46 -13.09 -3.59
N MET A 6 -1.65 -13.41 -4.12
CA MET A 6 -2.69 -12.40 -4.40
C MET A 6 -3.09 -11.62 -3.16
N LEU A 7 -3.16 -12.30 -2.01
CA LEU A 7 -3.46 -11.65 -0.72
C LEU A 7 -2.31 -10.77 -0.24
N SER A 8 -1.07 -11.21 -0.40
CA SER A 8 0.12 -10.46 0.02
C SER A 8 0.24 -9.10 -0.66
N LEU A 9 -0.23 -8.96 -1.89
CA LEU A 9 -0.16 -7.71 -2.65
C LEU A 9 -1.17 -6.66 -2.18
N ILE A 10 -2.37 -7.08 -1.82
CA ILE A 10 -3.39 -6.17 -1.30
C ILE A 10 -3.01 -5.74 0.12
N THR A 11 -2.46 -6.65 0.92
CA THR A 11 -1.91 -6.35 2.25
C THR A 11 -0.79 -5.30 2.19
N SER A 12 0.00 -5.27 1.12
CA SER A 12 1.04 -4.24 0.92
C SER A 12 0.47 -2.82 0.83
N PHE A 13 -0.76 -2.65 0.37
CA PHE A 13 -1.44 -1.36 0.35
C PHE A 13 -1.86 -0.89 1.76
N VAL A 14 -2.12 -1.82 2.67
CA VAL A 14 -2.49 -1.53 4.06
C VAL A 14 -1.28 -1.15 4.90
N LEU A 15 -0.12 -1.78 4.68
CA LEU A 15 1.11 -1.58 5.47
C LEU A 15 1.70 -0.16 5.39
N LEU A 16 1.36 0.63 4.36
CA LEU A 16 1.75 2.03 4.27
C LEU A 16 1.13 2.94 5.34
N GLY A 17 0.08 2.49 6.01
CA GLY A 17 -0.68 3.29 6.96
C GLY A 17 -0.23 3.26 8.41
N GLY A 18 0.72 2.43 8.79
CA GLY A 18 1.20 2.41 10.19
C GLY A 18 1.64 3.79 10.65
N ALA A 19 1.20 4.20 11.85
CA ALA A 19 1.36 5.50 12.47
C ALA A 19 2.68 6.20 12.10
N LEU A 20 2.60 7.23 11.27
CA LEU A 20 3.76 7.91 10.72
C LEU A 20 4.55 8.70 11.77
N LEU A 21 3.94 9.06 12.88
CA LEU A 21 4.60 9.64 14.05
C LEU A 21 3.66 9.49 15.25
N SER A 22 3.98 8.61 16.19
CA SER A 22 3.50 8.79 17.55
C SER A 22 4.30 9.93 18.15
N PRO A 23 3.69 11.00 18.69
CA PRO A 23 4.39 11.80 19.68
C PRO A 23 4.78 10.82 20.79
N SER A 24 6.03 10.85 21.20
CA SER A 24 6.55 10.00 22.28
C SER A 24 5.73 10.23 23.55
N ALA A 25 4.63 9.53 23.67
CA ALA A 25 3.89 9.33 24.89
C ALA A 25 4.28 7.93 25.36
N SER A 26 5.20 7.92 26.34
CA SER A 26 5.52 6.83 27.27
C SER A 26 5.62 5.41 26.68
N ALA A 27 6.83 4.89 26.80
CA ALA A 27 7.29 3.54 26.58
C ALA A 27 6.45 2.48 27.34
N ASP A 28 5.28 2.08 26.81
CA ASP A 28 4.56 0.92 27.39
C ASP A 28 3.64 0.15 26.43
N ALA A 29 3.73 0.35 25.11
CA ALA A 29 2.91 -0.41 24.17
C ALA A 29 3.69 -0.95 22.96
N ALA A 30 4.97 -1.29 23.12
CA ALA A 30 5.77 -1.92 22.08
C ALA A 30 6.16 -3.35 22.47
N LYS A 31 5.18 -4.22 22.58
CA LYS A 31 5.37 -5.67 22.70
C LYS A 31 4.41 -6.40 21.79
N VAL A 32 4.63 -6.37 20.49
CA VAL A 32 4.23 -7.45 19.55
C VAL A 32 5.11 -7.42 18.32
N ALA A 33 5.76 -8.56 18.06
CA ALA A 33 6.41 -9.01 16.83
C ALA A 33 7.73 -8.32 16.41
N THR A 34 8.81 -8.61 17.14
CA THR A 34 10.14 -8.72 16.56
C THR A 34 10.32 -10.12 15.97
N SER A 35 10.25 -10.24 14.66
CA SER A 35 10.83 -11.36 13.94
C SER A 35 12.27 -10.99 13.60
N THR A 36 13.21 -11.68 14.20
CA THR A 36 14.63 -11.61 13.99
C THR A 36 14.99 -11.97 12.55
N TYR A 37 15.62 -11.05 11.82
CA TYR A 37 16.43 -11.38 10.67
C TYR A 37 17.88 -10.99 10.93
N SER A 38 18.74 -11.98 10.80
CA SER A 38 20.18 -11.95 11.03
C SER A 38 20.87 -11.21 9.89
N ASP A 39 21.83 -10.40 10.30
CA ASP A 39 22.75 -9.63 9.49
C ASP A 39 23.68 -10.58 8.67
N SER A 40 23.72 -10.39 7.34
CA SER A 40 24.88 -10.77 6.55
C SER A 40 25.02 -9.86 5.33
N ASP A 41 26.04 -9.04 5.41
CA ASP A 41 26.65 -8.18 4.40
C ASP A 41 26.80 -8.88 3.04
N GLN A 42 26.06 -8.42 1.99
CA GLN A 42 26.51 -8.49 0.60
C GLN A 42 25.78 -7.45 -0.25
N SER A 43 26.55 -6.48 -0.71
CA SER A 43 26.24 -5.48 -1.70
C SER A 43 26.03 -6.12 -3.08
N TYR A 44 24.79 -6.34 -3.46
CA TYR A 44 24.37 -6.54 -4.85
C TYR A 44 23.10 -5.71 -5.10
N SER A 45 22.98 -5.15 -6.30
CA SER A 45 21.84 -4.32 -6.69
C SER A 45 20.55 -5.14 -6.70
N GLU A 46 19.74 -5.03 -5.65
CA GLU A 46 18.52 -5.78 -5.44
C GLU A 46 17.37 -5.42 -6.42
N ASP A 47 17.53 -4.38 -7.22
CA ASP A 47 16.46 -3.89 -8.11
C ASP A 47 16.23 -4.77 -9.35
N ASP A 48 17.20 -5.58 -9.79
CA ASP A 48 17.05 -6.43 -10.98
C ASP A 48 16.48 -7.84 -10.66
N TYR A 49 16.79 -8.39 -9.50
CA TYR A 49 16.35 -9.75 -9.14
C TYR A 49 14.86 -9.84 -8.77
N LEU A 50 14.28 -8.79 -8.18
CA LEU A 50 12.86 -8.76 -7.82
C LEU A 50 11.93 -8.69 -9.04
N HIS A 51 12.47 -8.33 -10.21
CA HIS A 51 11.66 -8.22 -11.43
C HIS A 51 11.53 -9.56 -12.15
N GLU A 52 12.54 -10.40 -12.12
CA GLU A 52 12.56 -11.68 -12.83
C GLU A 52 11.83 -12.78 -12.05
N GLU A 53 12.02 -12.86 -10.74
CA GLU A 53 11.40 -13.88 -9.88
C GLU A 53 9.87 -13.72 -9.76
N LEU A 54 9.35 -12.49 -9.89
CA LEU A 54 7.91 -12.19 -9.84
C LEU A 54 7.18 -12.41 -11.18
N MET A 55 7.90 -12.46 -12.31
CA MET A 55 7.28 -12.70 -13.61
C MET A 55 7.20 -14.20 -13.93
N ASP A 56 8.16 -15.00 -13.44
CA ASP A 56 8.12 -16.48 -13.61
C ASP A 56 7.05 -17.15 -12.73
N GLU A 57 6.59 -16.51 -11.65
CA GLU A 57 5.48 -17.02 -10.83
C GLU A 57 4.09 -16.72 -11.38
N LEU A 58 3.99 -15.96 -12.47
CA LEU A 58 2.72 -15.53 -13.08
C LEU A 58 2.19 -16.49 -14.14
N ASP A 59 2.89 -17.61 -14.40
CA ASP A 59 2.32 -18.71 -15.17
C ASP A 59 1.20 -19.38 -14.35
N LEU A 60 0.02 -18.76 -14.40
CA LEU A 60 -1.24 -19.41 -14.10
C LEU A 60 -1.43 -20.52 -15.14
N GLU A 61 -0.91 -21.71 -14.87
CA GLU A 61 -1.49 -22.92 -15.43
C GLU A 61 -2.93 -23.01 -14.91
N LEU A 62 -3.80 -22.24 -15.55
CA LEU A 62 -5.23 -22.51 -15.52
C LEU A 62 -5.41 -23.74 -16.37
N ASP A 63 -5.88 -24.85 -15.77
CA ASP A 63 -6.52 -25.91 -16.54
C ASP A 63 -7.41 -25.24 -17.59
N GLU A 64 -7.39 -25.73 -18.82
CA GLU A 64 -8.12 -25.18 -20.00
C GLU A 64 -9.66 -25.16 -19.82
N ALA A 65 -10.16 -25.19 -18.60
CA ALA A 65 -11.57 -24.92 -18.31
C ALA A 65 -11.87 -23.45 -18.67
N GLU A 66 -12.79 -23.23 -19.60
CA GLU A 66 -13.24 -21.89 -20.01
C GLU A 66 -13.63 -21.08 -18.77
N LEU A 67 -12.86 -19.98 -18.51
CA LEU A 67 -13.17 -19.07 -17.43
C LEU A 67 -14.54 -18.44 -17.66
N THR A 68 -15.32 -18.32 -16.60
CA THR A 68 -16.55 -17.54 -16.66
C THR A 68 -16.22 -16.05 -16.86
N ALA A 69 -17.16 -15.29 -17.42
CA ALA A 69 -16.98 -13.84 -17.62
C ALA A 69 -16.63 -13.11 -16.32
N ASP A 70 -17.21 -13.52 -15.18
CA ASP A 70 -16.92 -12.93 -13.86
C ASP A 70 -15.49 -13.27 -13.38
N GLN A 71 -15.01 -14.49 -13.67
CA GLN A 71 -13.64 -14.89 -13.35
C GLN A 71 -12.63 -14.12 -14.19
N GLN A 72 -12.88 -13.99 -15.50
CA GLN A 72 -12.01 -13.21 -16.37
C GLN A 72 -11.96 -11.75 -15.95
N GLU A 73 -13.09 -11.12 -15.66
CA GLU A 73 -13.12 -9.72 -15.20
C GLU A 73 -12.40 -9.54 -13.86
N PHE A 74 -12.47 -10.52 -12.96
CA PHE A 74 -11.74 -10.50 -11.70
C PHE A 74 -10.22 -10.53 -11.94
N ILE A 75 -9.74 -11.43 -12.80
CA ILE A 75 -8.32 -11.52 -13.17
C ILE A 75 -7.84 -10.20 -13.79
N ASP A 76 -8.58 -9.68 -14.77
CA ASP A 76 -8.24 -8.43 -15.44
C ASP A 76 -8.19 -7.24 -14.45
N TYR A 77 -9.12 -7.20 -13.50
CA TYR A 77 -9.14 -6.20 -12.46
C TYR A 77 -7.90 -6.29 -11.56
N VAL A 78 -7.54 -7.47 -11.10
CA VAL A 78 -6.35 -7.69 -10.27
C VAL A 78 -5.09 -7.30 -11.04
N ASN A 79 -4.96 -7.73 -12.30
CA ASN A 79 -3.81 -7.38 -13.14
C ASN A 79 -3.66 -5.87 -13.35
N GLN A 80 -4.77 -5.13 -13.53
CA GLN A 80 -4.73 -3.67 -13.63
C GLN A 80 -4.23 -3.02 -12.35
N ILE A 81 -4.58 -3.54 -11.16
CA ILE A 81 -4.07 -3.06 -9.88
C ILE A 81 -2.59 -3.40 -9.73
N LEU A 82 -2.19 -4.63 -10.09
CA LEU A 82 -0.80 -5.08 -10.04
C LEU A 82 0.14 -4.21 -10.89
N ALA A 83 -0.31 -3.78 -12.06
CA ALA A 83 0.45 -2.87 -12.91
C ALA A 83 0.82 -1.53 -12.24
N LEU A 84 0.17 -1.20 -11.11
CA LEU A 84 0.44 0.03 -10.36
C LEU A 84 1.44 -0.16 -9.21
N LYS A 85 1.90 -1.40 -8.96
CA LYS A 85 2.81 -1.74 -7.84
C LYS A 85 4.06 -0.87 -7.78
N THR A 86 4.63 -0.50 -8.94
CA THR A 86 5.84 0.33 -9.02
C THR A 86 5.67 1.70 -8.36
N TYR A 87 4.50 2.34 -8.52
CA TYR A 87 4.22 3.62 -7.87
C TYR A 87 4.10 3.46 -6.37
N LEU A 88 3.47 2.37 -5.93
CA LEU A 88 3.33 2.04 -4.51
C LEU A 88 4.71 1.75 -3.90
N ALA A 89 5.51 0.89 -4.51
CA ALA A 89 6.84 0.53 -4.02
C ALA A 89 7.74 1.75 -3.84
N LYS A 90 7.80 2.64 -4.84
CA LYS A 90 8.58 3.89 -4.73
C LYS A 90 8.11 4.80 -3.58
N ALA A 91 6.80 4.87 -3.36
CA ALA A 91 6.25 5.65 -2.26
C ALA A 91 6.54 5.00 -0.91
N SER A 92 6.38 3.65 -0.78
CA SER A 92 6.63 2.92 0.48
C SER A 92 8.08 2.96 0.89
N THR A 93 9.01 2.62 0.01
CA THR A 93 10.45 2.68 0.31
C THR A 93 10.87 4.07 0.79
N ALA A 94 10.37 5.12 0.13
CA ALA A 94 10.64 6.48 0.57
C ALA A 94 10.01 6.80 1.95
N LEU A 95 8.81 6.31 2.25
CA LEU A 95 8.15 6.47 3.54
C LEU A 95 8.89 5.72 4.65
N GLU A 96 9.29 4.49 4.43
CA GLU A 96 10.06 3.70 5.39
C GLU A 96 11.36 4.39 5.77
N SER A 97 12.08 4.94 4.78
CA SER A 97 13.29 5.70 5.04
C SER A 97 13.09 6.98 5.88
N ILE A 98 11.86 7.53 5.92
CA ILE A 98 11.51 8.67 6.77
C ILE A 98 11.03 8.20 8.15
N ARG A 99 10.36 7.06 8.21
CA ARG A 99 9.87 6.46 9.46
C ARG A 99 11.04 6.11 10.40
N SER A 100 12.12 5.53 9.87
CA SER A 100 13.35 5.27 10.64
C SER A 100 14.05 6.54 11.12
N GLN A 101 13.72 7.71 10.55
CA GLN A 101 14.27 9.02 10.89
C GLN A 101 13.30 9.87 11.73
N ALA A 102 12.14 9.35 12.13
CA ALA A 102 11.11 10.12 12.82
C ALA A 102 11.57 10.71 14.16
N ASP A 103 12.54 10.08 14.81
CA ASP A 103 13.20 10.57 16.04
C ASP A 103 14.39 11.50 15.74
N SER A 104 14.69 11.75 14.48
CA SER A 104 15.79 12.61 14.04
C SER A 104 15.33 14.07 13.91
N PRO A 105 16.16 15.06 14.29
CA PRO A 105 15.86 16.48 14.07
C PRO A 105 15.73 16.86 12.58
N ASN A 106 15.75 15.89 11.66
CA ASN A 106 15.86 16.12 10.23
C ASN A 106 14.50 16.30 9.51
N ARG A 107 13.63 17.12 10.10
CA ARG A 107 12.33 17.52 9.53
C ARG A 107 12.43 17.98 8.06
N LYS A 108 13.52 18.64 7.66
CA LYS A 108 13.74 19.11 6.29
C LYS A 108 13.88 17.93 5.30
N SER A 109 14.56 16.87 5.71
CA SER A 109 14.69 15.63 4.91
C SER A 109 13.32 14.97 4.71
N ILE A 110 12.52 14.86 5.78
CA ILE A 110 11.15 14.34 5.73
C ILE A 110 10.31 15.14 4.73
N TYR A 111 10.32 16.48 4.86
CA TYR A 111 9.59 17.36 3.96
C TYR A 111 10.00 17.17 2.49
N LEU A 112 11.30 17.08 2.22
CA LEU A 112 11.83 16.91 0.86
C LEU A 112 11.45 15.54 0.28
N LYS A 113 11.55 14.45 1.05
CA LYS A 113 11.15 13.12 0.59
C LYS A 113 9.64 13.05 0.32
N LEU A 114 8.81 13.60 1.22
CA LEU A 114 7.37 13.69 0.99
C LEU A 114 7.06 14.47 -0.29
N THR A 115 7.74 15.60 -0.51
CA THR A 115 7.47 16.48 -1.66
C THR A 115 7.95 15.89 -2.97
N ASN A 116 9.14 15.30 -2.99
CA ASN A 116 9.81 14.92 -4.24
C ASN A 116 9.56 13.47 -4.66
N THR A 117 9.22 12.58 -3.70
CA THR A 117 9.12 11.15 -4.00
C THR A 117 7.76 10.57 -3.59
N VAL A 118 7.39 10.68 -2.31
CA VAL A 118 6.21 10.00 -1.80
C VAL A 118 4.93 10.51 -2.46
N ILE A 119 4.63 11.80 -2.31
CA ILE A 119 3.39 12.41 -2.79
C ILE A 119 3.26 12.33 -4.32
N PRO A 120 4.29 12.61 -5.13
CA PRO A 120 4.18 12.47 -6.58
C PRO A 120 3.86 11.03 -7.04
N ASN A 121 4.51 10.03 -6.47
CA ASN A 121 4.24 8.63 -6.81
C ASN A 121 2.85 8.20 -6.33
N TYR A 122 2.48 8.57 -5.11
CA TYR A 122 1.16 8.24 -4.57
C TYR A 122 0.02 8.95 -5.33
N THR A 123 0.24 10.18 -5.78
CA THR A 123 -0.72 10.90 -6.64
C THR A 123 -0.91 10.19 -7.97
N LYS A 124 0.18 9.68 -8.59
CA LYS A 124 0.09 8.89 -9.83
C LYS A 124 -0.67 7.59 -9.59
N LEU A 125 -0.40 6.89 -8.48
CA LEU A 125 -1.13 5.70 -8.08
C LEU A 125 -2.64 5.98 -8.01
N VAL A 126 -3.06 6.96 -7.20
CA VAL A 126 -4.48 7.31 -7.03
C VAL A 126 -5.13 7.74 -8.34
N SER A 127 -4.41 8.50 -9.17
CA SER A 127 -4.89 8.91 -10.49
C SER A 127 -5.14 7.71 -11.41
N LYS A 128 -4.23 6.74 -11.43
CA LYS A 128 -4.37 5.50 -12.22
C LYS A 128 -5.46 4.60 -11.69
N LEU A 129 -5.55 4.42 -10.37
CA LEU A 129 -6.65 3.68 -9.74
C LEU A 129 -8.02 4.24 -10.16
N LYS A 130 -8.21 5.55 -10.20
CA LYS A 130 -9.46 6.17 -10.64
C LYS A 130 -9.80 5.88 -12.11
N GLN A 131 -8.85 5.45 -12.94
CA GLN A 131 -9.08 5.11 -14.35
C GLN A 131 -9.59 3.69 -14.54
N ILE A 132 -9.35 2.80 -13.57
CA ILE A 132 -9.88 1.43 -13.59
C ILE A 132 -11.40 1.48 -13.44
N LYS A 133 -12.12 0.80 -14.33
CA LYS A 133 -13.58 0.84 -14.40
C LYS A 133 -14.16 -0.58 -14.50
N PRO A 134 -14.23 -1.33 -13.40
CA PRO A 134 -14.86 -2.63 -13.41
C PRO A 134 -16.30 -2.53 -13.90
N THR A 135 -16.80 -3.54 -14.61
CA THR A 135 -18.20 -3.59 -15.06
C THR A 135 -19.06 -4.37 -14.09
N ASN A 136 -18.51 -5.40 -13.44
CA ASN A 136 -19.20 -6.19 -12.43
C ASN A 136 -19.61 -5.34 -11.22
N PRO A 137 -20.90 -5.38 -10.79
CA PRO A 137 -21.39 -4.56 -9.69
C PRO A 137 -20.68 -4.78 -8.34
N LYS A 138 -20.23 -6.02 -8.06
CA LYS A 138 -19.50 -6.33 -6.83
C LYS A 138 -18.10 -5.69 -6.89
N LEU A 139 -17.36 -5.88 -7.99
CA LEU A 139 -16.06 -5.26 -8.20
C LEU A 139 -16.13 -3.73 -8.18
N LYS A 140 -17.19 -3.12 -8.74
CA LYS A 140 -17.42 -1.66 -8.63
C LYS A 140 -17.46 -1.17 -7.19
N LYS A 141 -18.17 -1.89 -6.31
CA LYS A 141 -18.28 -1.52 -4.89
C LYS A 141 -16.93 -1.67 -4.18
N ILE A 142 -16.26 -2.79 -4.41
CA ILE A 142 -14.92 -3.05 -3.85
C ILE A 142 -13.94 -1.97 -4.31
N HIS A 143 -13.90 -1.70 -5.61
CA HIS A 143 -13.04 -0.68 -6.21
C HIS A 143 -13.32 0.72 -5.66
N ALA A 144 -14.58 1.09 -5.47
CA ALA A 144 -14.93 2.38 -4.88
C ALA A 144 -14.38 2.53 -3.46
N THR A 145 -14.48 1.49 -2.63
CA THR A 145 -13.90 1.46 -1.27
C THR A 145 -12.38 1.55 -1.32
N PHE A 146 -11.74 0.79 -2.22
CA PHE A 146 -10.30 0.79 -2.42
C PHE A 146 -9.77 2.17 -2.86
N VAL A 147 -10.42 2.81 -3.84
CA VAL A 147 -10.07 4.17 -4.30
C VAL A 147 -10.25 5.18 -3.18
N LYS A 148 -11.33 5.07 -2.38
CA LYS A 148 -11.59 5.97 -1.25
C LYS A 148 -10.51 5.82 -0.17
N GLY A 149 -10.07 4.59 0.14
CA GLY A 149 -8.96 4.32 1.07
C GLY A 149 -7.68 4.99 0.60
N ASN A 150 -7.27 4.73 -0.65
CA ASN A 150 -6.07 5.34 -1.23
C ASN A 150 -6.15 6.88 -1.30
N TYR A 151 -7.34 7.44 -1.52
CA TYR A 151 -7.51 8.90 -1.53
C TYR A 151 -7.33 9.49 -0.12
N ASN A 152 -7.91 8.87 0.92
CA ASN A 152 -7.70 9.29 2.31
C ASN A 152 -6.22 9.21 2.71
N GLN A 153 -5.50 8.18 2.26
CA GLN A 153 -4.07 8.07 2.51
C GLN A 153 -3.29 9.20 1.84
N LEU A 154 -3.61 9.56 0.59
CA LEU A 154 -3.01 10.71 -0.08
C LEU A 154 -3.27 12.01 0.68
N GLU A 155 -4.50 12.23 1.15
CA GLU A 155 -4.83 13.40 1.98
C GLU A 155 -4.01 13.43 3.28
N GLY A 156 -3.87 12.28 3.95
CA GLY A 156 -3.04 12.14 5.14
C GLY A 156 -1.57 12.50 4.87
N LEU A 157 -1.00 12.03 3.76
CA LEU A 157 0.36 12.36 3.33
C LEU A 157 0.54 13.87 3.03
N LEU A 158 -0.45 14.51 2.41
CA LEU A 158 -0.44 15.94 2.16
C LEU A 158 -0.49 16.76 3.46
N LEU A 159 -1.33 16.35 4.42
CA LEU A 159 -1.38 16.95 5.74
C LEU A 159 -0.07 16.72 6.51
N TYR A 160 0.53 15.53 6.41
CA TYR A 160 1.83 15.27 7.02
C TYR A 160 2.91 16.20 6.45
N LYS A 161 2.99 16.34 5.12
CA LYS A 161 3.89 17.31 4.50
C LYS A 161 3.65 18.73 5.05
N GLN A 162 2.39 19.14 5.19
CA GLN A 162 2.04 20.45 5.74
C GLN A 162 2.49 20.58 7.20
N ALA A 163 2.30 19.55 8.03
CA ALA A 163 2.70 19.55 9.44
C ALA A 163 4.21 19.78 9.61
N VAL A 164 5.04 19.24 8.70
CA VAL A 164 6.50 19.34 8.75
C VAL A 164 7.09 20.46 7.88
N SER A 165 6.27 21.29 7.24
CA SER A 165 6.72 22.32 6.29
C SER A 165 7.43 23.51 6.94
N LYS A 166 7.09 23.84 8.18
CA LYS A 166 7.65 25.00 8.89
C LYS A 166 8.77 24.58 9.86
N THR A 167 9.46 25.56 10.45
CA THR A 167 10.57 25.35 11.41
C THR A 167 10.20 24.48 12.62
N LYS A 168 8.95 24.55 13.06
CA LYS A 168 8.40 23.69 14.10
C LYS A 168 7.31 22.82 13.54
N VAL A 169 7.25 21.56 14.00
CA VAL A 169 6.18 20.62 13.63
C VAL A 169 4.84 21.15 14.15
N ASN A 170 3.84 21.17 13.27
CA ASN A 170 2.47 21.49 13.66
C ASN A 170 1.74 20.21 14.09
N TYR A 171 1.69 19.95 15.39
CA TYR A 171 1.09 18.74 15.95
C TYR A 171 -0.43 18.64 15.72
N THR A 172 -1.14 19.76 15.59
CA THR A 172 -2.58 19.76 15.27
C THR A 172 -2.81 19.20 13.87
N ILE A 173 -2.03 19.67 12.88
CA ILE A 173 -2.12 19.16 11.52
C ILE A 173 -1.61 17.71 11.46
N LEU A 174 -0.58 17.36 12.23
CA LEU A 174 -0.08 16.00 12.32
C LEU A 174 -1.15 15.04 12.86
N LYS A 175 -1.91 15.43 13.88
CA LYS A 175 -3.04 14.63 14.38
C LYS A 175 -4.11 14.43 13.30
N GLN A 176 -4.44 15.46 12.53
CA GLN A 176 -5.36 15.34 11.40
C GLN A 176 -4.83 14.37 10.33
N ALA A 177 -3.53 14.42 10.03
CA ALA A 177 -2.89 13.48 9.10
C ALA A 177 -3.06 12.04 9.58
N ASN A 178 -2.78 11.75 10.86
CA ASN A 178 -2.93 10.43 11.45
C ASN A 178 -4.38 9.92 11.34
N THR A 179 -5.37 10.75 11.70
CA THR A 179 -6.80 10.37 11.57
C THR A 179 -7.18 10.04 10.11
N ARG A 180 -6.63 10.77 9.12
CA ARG A 180 -6.85 10.43 7.71
C ARG A 180 -6.22 9.10 7.32
N ILE A 181 -5.04 8.82 7.84
CA ILE A 181 -4.32 7.56 7.58
C ILE A 181 -5.05 6.38 8.25
N GLU A 182 -5.50 6.53 9.49
CA GLU A 182 -6.32 5.52 10.18
C GLU A 182 -7.59 5.19 9.38
N THR A 183 -8.33 6.23 8.93
CA THR A 183 -9.50 6.04 8.06
C THR A 183 -9.13 5.33 6.74
N ALA A 184 -7.94 5.60 6.19
CA ALA A 184 -7.47 4.94 4.99
C ALA A 184 -7.21 3.45 5.23
N ILE A 185 -6.58 3.10 6.35
CA ILE A 185 -6.31 1.71 6.75
C ILE A 185 -7.63 0.93 6.82
N ASP A 186 -8.61 1.44 7.57
CA ASP A 186 -9.92 0.78 7.73
C ASP A 186 -10.58 0.51 6.37
N LEU A 187 -10.54 1.48 5.46
CA LEU A 187 -11.14 1.34 4.12
C LEU A 187 -10.35 0.35 3.24
N LEU A 188 -9.03 0.34 3.33
CA LEU A 188 -8.19 -0.58 2.58
C LEU A 188 -8.38 -2.01 3.07
N GLU A 189 -8.38 -2.24 4.38
CA GLU A 189 -8.68 -3.55 4.98
C GLU A 189 -10.09 -4.03 4.62
N GLN A 190 -11.09 -3.14 4.67
CA GLN A 190 -12.43 -3.46 4.23
C GLN A 190 -12.47 -3.88 2.76
N SER A 191 -11.77 -3.16 1.88
CA SER A 191 -11.73 -3.49 0.45
C SER A 191 -11.03 -4.82 0.19
N GLU A 192 -9.97 -5.13 0.94
CA GLU A 192 -9.26 -6.40 0.89
C GLU A 192 -10.17 -7.57 1.28
N GLN A 193 -10.84 -7.46 2.42
CA GLN A 193 -11.78 -8.48 2.89
C GLN A 193 -12.91 -8.73 1.88
N GLN A 194 -13.45 -7.66 1.29
CA GLN A 194 -14.47 -7.75 0.25
C GLN A 194 -13.95 -8.43 -1.03
N LEU A 195 -12.72 -8.09 -1.44
CA LEU A 195 -12.10 -8.69 -2.62
C LEU A 195 -11.82 -10.18 -2.41
N TYR A 196 -11.31 -10.54 -1.23
CA TYR A 196 -11.11 -11.93 -0.84
C TYR A 196 -12.42 -12.74 -0.85
N ALA A 197 -13.47 -12.20 -0.23
CA ALA A 197 -14.78 -12.84 -0.21
C ALA A 197 -15.36 -13.01 -1.62
N TYR A 198 -15.13 -12.03 -2.50
CA TYR A 198 -15.56 -12.11 -3.89
C TYR A 198 -14.76 -13.18 -4.66
N ALA A 199 -13.46 -13.20 -4.54
CA ALA A 199 -12.60 -14.23 -5.16
C ALA A 199 -13.03 -15.64 -4.73
N LYS A 200 -13.27 -15.85 -3.43
CA LYS A 200 -13.78 -17.14 -2.91
C LYS A 200 -15.13 -17.50 -3.52
N SER A 201 -16.02 -16.53 -3.76
CA SER A 201 -17.33 -16.78 -4.42
C SER A 201 -17.20 -17.17 -5.88
N LEU A 202 -16.04 -16.94 -6.51
CA LEU A 202 -15.70 -17.37 -7.88
C LEU A 202 -14.99 -18.73 -7.91
N SER A 203 -14.96 -19.46 -6.81
CA SER A 203 -14.27 -20.76 -6.63
C SER A 203 -12.74 -20.66 -6.72
N TYR A 204 -12.17 -19.47 -6.46
CA TYR A 204 -10.74 -19.36 -6.19
C TYR A 204 -10.49 -19.71 -4.72
N ASP A 205 -9.89 -20.89 -4.47
CA ASP A 205 -9.35 -21.24 -3.16
C ASP A 205 -7.93 -20.68 -3.03
N PHE A 206 -7.68 -19.92 -1.95
CA PHE A 206 -6.39 -19.30 -1.64
C PHE A 206 -5.68 -20.00 -0.50
#